data_33e4e6796be3f4af353ed6748f24f8cc
#
_entry.id   33e4e6796be3f4af353ed6748f24f8cc
#
_cell.length_a   1.000
_cell.length_b   1.000
_cell.length_c   1.000
_cell.angle_alpha   90.00
_cell.angle_beta   90.00
_cell.angle_gamma   90.00
#
_symmetry.space_group_name_H-M   'P 1'
#
loop_
_entity.id
_entity.type
_entity.pdbx_description
1 polymer ?
#
loop_
_entity_poly.entity_id
_entity_poly.type
_entity_poly.pdbx_seq_one_letter_code
_entity_poly.pdbx_strand_id
1 'polypeptide(L)'
;MLNTSDILETIGMIREENLDIRTITMGISLFDCVSEDEDRLCEKIYDKITKKAEHLVKTGCDIEKEYGIPIVNKRVSVTPVSLIGGALSPDGYIKVARTLDKAAAALGINFIGGFGALVHKGMTETEKKMISVIPEALAETNLVCSSVNVATTKAGINMDAIALMGKTIKRTAYLTRDNGSIGCAKLVVFANVPEDNPFMAGAFHGVGEPDAVVSVGVSGPGVVSSAISRAGDCDLSELADIIKKTAFKITRVGQLVAHEAAQRLGVPFGIIDLSLAPTPAVGDSVAHILENMGLTVCGSHGTTAALAMLNDAVKKGGVMASSHVGGLSGAFIPVSEDAGMINAVEKGALSIEKLEAMTAVCSVGLDMIAIPGDTSEDVICGIIADEISIGVANTKTTAVRVIPVWGKGVGEEVDFGGLLGHAPIMKLNDASPAKFIARGGRIPAPIHSLKN
;
A
#
# COMPACT_ATOMS: atom_id res chain seq x y z
N MET A 1 -14.46 9.86 33.52
CA MET A 1 -13.31 10.60 34.09
C MET A 1 -12.08 10.12 33.31
N LEU A 2 -11.33 11.03 32.70
CA LEU A 2 -10.04 10.70 32.10
C LEU A 2 -9.10 10.30 33.25
N ASN A 3 -8.57 9.09 33.17
CA ASN A 3 -7.59 8.63 34.15
C ASN A 3 -6.21 9.20 33.78
N THR A 4 -5.49 9.75 34.76
CA THR A 4 -4.16 10.33 34.51
C THR A 4 -3.19 9.31 33.89
N SER A 5 -3.33 8.02 34.23
CA SER A 5 -2.51 6.95 33.65
C SER A 5 -2.77 6.78 32.14
N ASP A 6 -4.02 6.90 31.69
CA ASP A 6 -4.37 6.75 30.26
C ASP A 6 -3.81 7.93 29.42
N ILE A 7 -3.77 9.13 30.02
CA ILE A 7 -3.17 10.32 29.39
C ILE A 7 -1.65 10.13 29.25
N LEU A 8 -0.97 9.70 30.32
CA LEU A 8 0.47 9.46 30.31
C LEU A 8 0.85 8.34 29.35
N GLU A 9 0.03 7.27 29.27
CA GLU A 9 0.23 6.19 28.31
C GLU A 9 0.14 6.71 26.88
N THR A 10 -0.86 7.53 26.54
CA THR A 10 -1.01 8.10 25.20
C THR A 10 0.18 8.99 24.83
N ILE A 11 0.69 9.77 25.77
CA ILE A 11 1.90 10.59 25.57
C ILE A 11 3.12 9.69 25.33
N GLY A 12 3.27 8.60 26.07
CA GLY A 12 4.34 7.61 25.88
C GLY A 12 4.29 6.96 24.49
N MET A 13 3.09 6.55 24.04
CA MET A 13 2.88 5.99 22.70
C MET A 13 3.38 6.92 21.59
N ILE A 14 3.15 8.22 21.73
CA ILE A 14 3.54 9.21 20.71
C ILE A 14 5.04 9.54 20.79
N ARG A 15 5.58 9.75 22.00
CA ARG A 15 6.94 10.27 22.18
C ARG A 15 8.02 9.20 22.18
N GLU A 16 7.70 8.00 22.65
CA GLU A 16 8.67 6.95 22.93
C GLU A 16 8.47 5.69 22.07
N GLU A 17 7.24 5.45 21.59
CA GLU A 17 6.83 4.21 20.93
C GLU A 17 6.45 4.40 19.46
N ASN A 18 6.81 5.53 18.84
CA ASN A 18 6.64 5.83 17.41
C ASN A 18 5.18 5.74 16.90
N LEU A 19 4.17 6.11 17.72
CA LEU A 19 2.80 6.28 17.23
C LEU A 19 2.72 7.47 16.28
N ASP A 20 2.29 7.23 15.06
CA ASP A 20 2.08 8.29 14.07
C ASP A 20 0.74 8.15 13.32
N ILE A 21 0.31 9.27 12.76
CA ILE A 21 -0.65 9.30 11.67
C ILE A 21 0.17 9.20 10.38
N ARG A 22 0.20 8.01 9.81
CA ARG A 22 0.99 7.74 8.61
C ARG A 22 0.54 8.60 7.44
N THR A 23 -0.76 8.87 7.32
CA THR A 23 -1.29 9.72 6.26
C THR A 23 -2.66 10.29 6.60
N ILE A 24 -2.89 11.54 6.16
CA ILE A 24 -4.22 12.07 5.88
C ILE A 24 -4.35 12.11 4.36
N THR A 25 -5.31 11.36 3.80
CA THR A 25 -5.52 11.23 2.37
C THR A 25 -6.91 11.77 2.00
N MET A 26 -6.95 12.73 1.08
CA MET A 26 -8.21 13.20 0.50
C MET A 26 -8.48 12.44 -0.79
N GLY A 27 -9.58 11.68 -0.82
CA GLY A 27 -10.13 11.10 -2.03
C GLY A 27 -10.95 12.12 -2.79
N ILE A 28 -10.79 12.22 -4.12
CA ILE A 28 -11.47 13.18 -4.99
C ILE A 28 -11.98 12.47 -6.23
N SER A 29 -13.30 12.54 -6.48
CA SER A 29 -13.91 12.06 -7.70
C SER A 29 -13.54 12.96 -8.89
N LEU A 30 -13.19 12.36 -10.02
CA LEU A 30 -12.88 13.07 -11.27
C LEU A 30 -13.93 12.84 -12.36
N PHE A 31 -15.07 12.23 -12.07
CA PHE A 31 -16.10 11.93 -13.07
C PHE A 31 -16.67 13.17 -13.77
N ASP A 32 -16.75 14.31 -13.11
CA ASP A 32 -17.20 15.58 -13.69
C ASP A 32 -16.12 16.31 -14.51
N CYS A 33 -14.89 15.78 -14.49
CA CYS A 33 -13.78 16.32 -15.29
C CYS A 33 -13.76 15.80 -16.72
N VAL A 34 -14.51 14.75 -17.05
CA VAL A 34 -14.52 14.10 -18.37
C VAL A 34 -14.67 15.11 -19.49
N SER A 35 -13.85 14.96 -20.55
CA SER A 35 -13.86 15.76 -21.77
C SER A 35 -13.27 14.96 -22.93
N GLU A 36 -13.75 15.20 -24.14
CA GLU A 36 -13.12 14.68 -25.38
C GLU A 36 -11.85 15.43 -25.75
N ASP A 37 -11.72 16.67 -25.29
CA ASP A 37 -10.53 17.52 -25.41
C ASP A 37 -9.57 17.23 -24.26
N GLU A 38 -8.36 16.76 -24.59
CA GLU A 38 -7.33 16.37 -23.60
C GLU A 38 -6.84 17.56 -22.76
N ASP A 39 -6.73 18.76 -23.36
CA ASP A 39 -6.30 19.97 -22.64
C ASP A 39 -7.34 20.38 -21.63
N ARG A 40 -8.59 20.39 -22.04
CA ARG A 40 -9.72 20.74 -21.17
C ARG A 40 -9.90 19.71 -20.04
N LEU A 41 -9.68 18.42 -20.30
CA LEU A 41 -9.73 17.39 -19.27
C LEU A 41 -8.64 17.65 -18.23
N CYS A 42 -7.40 17.90 -18.66
CA CYS A 42 -6.27 18.21 -17.78
C CYS A 42 -6.50 19.49 -16.97
N GLU A 43 -7.03 20.54 -17.58
CA GLU A 43 -7.40 21.80 -16.89
C GLU A 43 -8.42 21.55 -15.76
N LYS A 44 -9.52 20.84 -16.06
CA LYS A 44 -10.54 20.49 -15.08
C LYS A 44 -9.99 19.65 -13.93
N ILE A 45 -9.14 18.65 -14.24
CA ILE A 45 -8.48 17.82 -13.22
C ILE A 45 -7.63 18.67 -12.30
N TYR A 46 -6.77 19.54 -12.86
CA TYR A 46 -5.90 20.43 -12.09
C TYR A 46 -6.71 21.35 -11.18
N ASP A 47 -7.71 22.03 -11.74
CA ASP A 47 -8.54 22.98 -11.00
C ASP A 47 -9.34 22.31 -9.89
N LYS A 48 -9.92 21.13 -10.15
CA LYS A 48 -10.70 20.40 -9.16
C LYS A 48 -9.82 19.95 -7.99
N ILE A 49 -8.66 19.34 -8.27
CA ILE A 49 -7.75 18.83 -7.24
C ILE A 49 -7.20 19.99 -6.40
N THR A 50 -6.69 21.04 -7.04
CA THR A 50 -6.11 22.18 -6.32
C THR A 50 -7.13 22.93 -5.48
N LYS A 51 -8.37 23.03 -5.96
CA LYS A 51 -9.47 23.66 -5.20
C LYS A 51 -9.95 22.81 -4.03
N LYS A 52 -10.16 21.49 -4.25
CA LYS A 52 -10.69 20.59 -3.19
C LYS A 52 -9.69 20.35 -2.08
N ALA A 53 -8.41 20.22 -2.41
CA ALA A 53 -7.35 19.93 -1.45
C ALA A 53 -6.54 21.16 -1.01
N GLU A 54 -7.00 22.38 -1.33
CA GLU A 54 -6.31 23.65 -1.04
C GLU A 54 -5.82 23.74 0.42
N HIS A 55 -6.64 23.29 1.37
CA HIS A 55 -6.35 23.41 2.79
C HIS A 55 -5.81 22.13 3.44
N LEU A 56 -5.62 21.05 2.67
CA LEU A 56 -5.25 19.73 3.21
C LEU A 56 -3.93 19.76 3.99
N VAL A 57 -2.88 20.30 3.39
CA VAL A 57 -1.55 20.36 4.02
C VAL A 57 -1.57 21.24 5.26
N LYS A 58 -2.15 22.43 5.16
CA LYS A 58 -2.28 23.35 6.29
C LYS A 58 -3.06 22.71 7.44
N THR A 59 -4.20 22.08 7.16
CA THR A 59 -5.02 21.40 8.17
C THR A 59 -4.25 20.28 8.86
N GLY A 60 -3.51 19.45 8.10
CA GLY A 60 -2.65 18.41 8.69
C GLY A 60 -1.58 18.98 9.62
N CYS A 61 -0.89 20.05 9.22
CA CYS A 61 0.11 20.72 10.05
C CYS A 61 -0.48 21.38 11.30
N ASP A 62 -1.68 21.97 11.18
CA ASP A 62 -2.35 22.60 12.32
C ASP A 62 -2.79 21.55 13.35
N ILE A 63 -3.34 20.40 12.92
CA ILE A 63 -3.71 19.29 13.79
C ILE A 63 -2.46 18.70 14.48
N GLU A 64 -1.37 18.50 13.73
CA GLU A 64 -0.11 18.01 14.28
C GLU A 64 0.41 18.90 15.41
N LYS A 65 0.40 20.21 15.21
CA LYS A 65 0.83 21.18 16.24
C LYS A 65 -0.08 21.21 17.46
N GLU A 66 -1.39 21.12 17.25
CA GLU A 66 -2.39 21.24 18.31
C GLU A 66 -2.44 20.00 19.19
N TYR A 67 -2.40 18.82 18.59
CA TYR A 67 -2.50 17.54 19.32
C TYR A 67 -1.14 16.94 19.68
N GLY A 68 -0.04 17.40 19.07
CA GLY A 68 1.29 16.84 19.27
C GLY A 68 1.46 15.45 18.67
N ILE A 69 0.57 15.03 17.76
CA ILE A 69 0.59 13.73 17.08
C ILE A 69 1.24 13.93 15.71
N PRO A 70 2.36 13.24 15.40
CA PRO A 70 3.00 13.37 14.09
C PRO A 70 2.06 12.95 12.95
N ILE A 71 1.98 13.77 11.90
CA ILE A 71 1.24 13.47 10.67
C ILE A 71 2.24 13.44 9.52
N VAL A 72 2.72 12.24 9.21
CA VAL A 72 3.88 12.01 8.35
C VAL A 72 3.60 12.45 6.91
N ASN A 73 2.45 12.06 6.35
CA ASN A 73 2.10 12.38 4.98
C ASN A 73 0.73 13.04 4.84
N LYS A 74 0.62 13.95 3.87
CA LYS A 74 -0.63 14.52 3.37
C LYS A 74 -0.71 14.13 1.90
N ARG A 75 -1.79 13.43 1.49
CA ARG A 75 -1.91 12.79 0.19
C ARG A 75 -3.25 13.06 -0.46
N VAL A 76 -3.31 12.88 -1.77
CA VAL A 76 -4.55 12.87 -2.55
C VAL A 76 -4.66 11.53 -3.28
N SER A 77 -5.87 10.99 -3.37
CA SER A 77 -6.22 9.90 -4.26
C SER A 77 -7.36 10.33 -5.17
N VAL A 78 -7.31 9.92 -6.44
CA VAL A 78 -8.35 10.30 -7.41
C VAL A 78 -8.99 9.07 -8.03
N THR A 79 -10.12 9.27 -8.70
CA THR A 79 -10.76 8.24 -9.53
C THR A 79 -9.74 7.60 -10.46
N PRO A 80 -9.70 6.25 -10.59
CA PRO A 80 -8.81 5.59 -11.54
C PRO A 80 -8.90 6.22 -12.92
N VAL A 81 -7.75 6.73 -13.42
CA VAL A 81 -7.70 7.52 -14.66
C VAL A 81 -8.24 6.75 -15.87
N SER A 82 -8.12 5.43 -15.88
CA SER A 82 -8.71 4.59 -16.93
C SER A 82 -10.23 4.75 -17.07
N LEU A 83 -10.94 5.13 -15.99
CA LEU A 83 -12.40 5.28 -16.00
C LEU A 83 -12.86 6.61 -16.64
N ILE A 84 -11.99 7.60 -16.69
CA ILE A 84 -12.29 8.93 -17.23
C ILE A 84 -11.56 9.24 -18.53
N GLY A 85 -10.58 8.41 -18.89
CA GLY A 85 -9.66 8.61 -20.02
C GLY A 85 -10.09 7.95 -21.34
N GLY A 86 -11.37 7.64 -21.54
CA GLY A 86 -11.85 6.87 -22.70
C GLY A 86 -11.49 7.45 -24.06
N ALA A 87 -11.40 8.77 -24.17
CA ALA A 87 -11.05 9.48 -25.42
C ALA A 87 -9.54 9.77 -25.55
N LEU A 88 -8.72 9.51 -24.50
CA LEU A 88 -7.30 9.89 -24.49
C LEU A 88 -6.46 9.05 -25.46
N SER A 89 -5.51 9.73 -26.09
CA SER A 89 -4.36 9.11 -26.74
C SER A 89 -3.35 8.60 -25.70
N PRO A 90 -2.35 7.76 -26.08
CA PRO A 90 -1.25 7.42 -25.17
C PRO A 90 -0.54 8.65 -24.58
N ASP A 91 -0.27 9.66 -25.41
CA ASP A 91 0.34 10.92 -24.96
C ASP A 91 -0.60 11.73 -24.04
N GLY A 92 -1.91 11.66 -24.29
CA GLY A 92 -2.94 12.25 -23.44
C GLY A 92 -2.91 11.68 -22.00
N TYR A 93 -2.72 10.36 -21.85
CA TYR A 93 -2.54 9.77 -20.52
C TYR A 93 -1.29 10.26 -19.82
N ILE A 94 -0.15 10.39 -20.53
CA ILE A 94 1.08 10.93 -19.95
C ILE A 94 0.87 12.40 -19.54
N LYS A 95 0.12 13.18 -20.34
CA LYS A 95 -0.27 14.55 -20.00
C LYS A 95 -1.11 14.62 -18.72
N VAL A 96 -2.06 13.68 -18.53
CA VAL A 96 -2.81 13.56 -17.29
C VAL A 96 -1.87 13.27 -16.10
N ALA A 97 -0.92 12.33 -16.24
CA ALA A 97 0.05 12.06 -15.17
C ALA A 97 0.86 13.31 -14.79
N ARG A 98 1.38 14.05 -15.76
CA ARG A 98 2.07 15.34 -15.53
C ARG A 98 1.15 16.38 -14.86
N THR A 99 -0.13 16.37 -15.20
CA THR A 99 -1.14 17.25 -14.58
C THR A 99 -1.36 16.90 -13.11
N LEU A 100 -1.46 15.61 -12.79
CA LEU A 100 -1.56 15.13 -11.41
C LEU A 100 -0.30 15.51 -10.60
N ASP A 101 0.88 15.31 -11.17
CA ASP A 101 2.16 15.68 -10.54
C ASP A 101 2.25 17.19 -10.26
N LYS A 102 1.86 18.01 -11.24
CA LYS A 102 1.80 19.47 -11.12
C LYS A 102 0.82 19.91 -10.02
N ALA A 103 -0.36 19.30 -9.94
CA ALA A 103 -1.34 19.61 -8.90
C ALA A 103 -0.82 19.21 -7.51
N ALA A 104 -0.18 18.03 -7.39
CA ALA A 104 0.43 17.58 -6.15
C ALA A 104 1.55 18.52 -5.67
N ALA A 105 2.43 18.94 -6.58
CA ALA A 105 3.49 19.89 -6.29
C ALA A 105 2.93 21.28 -5.86
N ALA A 106 1.90 21.78 -6.53
CA ALA A 106 1.26 23.05 -6.19
C ALA A 106 0.62 23.04 -4.80
N LEU A 107 0.06 21.90 -4.37
CA LEU A 107 -0.53 21.71 -3.06
C LEU A 107 0.50 21.44 -1.95
N GLY A 108 1.73 21.06 -2.32
CA GLY A 108 2.77 20.62 -1.37
C GLY A 108 2.45 19.27 -0.71
N ILE A 109 1.66 18.42 -1.35
CA ILE A 109 1.37 17.06 -0.86
C ILE A 109 2.49 16.09 -1.21
N ASN A 110 2.58 15.00 -0.46
CA ASN A 110 3.67 14.04 -0.62
C ASN A 110 3.49 13.11 -1.81
N PHE A 111 2.25 12.67 -2.08
CA PHE A 111 1.93 11.75 -3.19
C PHE A 111 0.50 11.95 -3.67
N ILE A 112 0.27 11.57 -4.95
CA ILE A 112 -1.06 11.48 -5.56
C ILE A 112 -1.24 10.11 -6.21
N GLY A 113 -2.29 9.39 -5.78
CA GLY A 113 -2.68 8.09 -6.32
C GLY A 113 -3.86 8.19 -7.28
N GLY A 114 -4.15 7.08 -8.00
CA GLY A 114 -5.27 6.98 -8.93
C GLY A 114 -4.87 6.96 -10.41
N PHE A 115 -3.58 7.11 -10.75
CA PHE A 115 -3.12 6.84 -12.10
C PHE A 115 -3.11 5.32 -12.35
N GLY A 116 -4.28 4.71 -12.57
CA GLY A 116 -4.45 3.26 -12.55
C GLY A 116 -5.65 2.75 -13.32
N ALA A 117 -5.81 1.40 -13.28
CA ALA A 117 -6.88 0.69 -13.98
C ALA A 117 -7.44 -0.48 -13.15
N LEU A 118 -8.73 -0.79 -13.37
CA LEU A 118 -9.46 -1.89 -12.75
C LEU A 118 -9.80 -2.93 -13.82
N VAL A 119 -8.90 -3.91 -14.04
CA VAL A 119 -8.98 -4.87 -15.16
C VAL A 119 -9.22 -6.32 -14.72
N HIS A 120 -9.71 -6.51 -13.50
CA HIS A 120 -9.87 -7.83 -12.87
C HIS A 120 -10.86 -8.75 -13.60
N LYS A 121 -11.81 -8.22 -14.36
CA LYS A 121 -12.78 -9.03 -15.09
C LYS A 121 -12.54 -9.08 -16.60
N GLY A 122 -11.94 -8.06 -17.13
CA GLY A 122 -11.59 -7.90 -18.55
C GLY A 122 -10.80 -6.62 -18.73
N MET A 123 -10.29 -6.40 -19.91
CA MET A 123 -9.48 -5.25 -20.24
C MET A 123 -9.89 -4.72 -21.61
N THR A 124 -10.32 -3.47 -21.66
CA THR A 124 -10.63 -2.74 -22.89
C THR A 124 -9.36 -2.21 -23.55
N GLU A 125 -9.47 -1.76 -24.81
CA GLU A 125 -8.34 -1.12 -25.49
C GLU A 125 -7.89 0.17 -24.78
N THR A 126 -8.82 0.89 -24.16
CA THR A 126 -8.54 2.10 -23.37
C THR A 126 -7.65 1.78 -22.16
N GLU A 127 -7.98 0.73 -21.41
CA GLU A 127 -7.21 0.29 -20.25
C GLU A 127 -5.85 -0.26 -20.66
N LYS A 128 -5.75 -0.98 -21.79
CA LYS A 128 -4.47 -1.42 -22.36
C LYS A 128 -3.57 -0.24 -22.70
N LYS A 129 -4.11 0.80 -23.35
CA LYS A 129 -3.37 2.04 -23.66
C LYS A 129 -2.84 2.66 -22.37
N MET A 130 -3.72 2.85 -21.36
CA MET A 130 -3.33 3.44 -20.09
C MET A 130 -2.22 2.64 -19.41
N ILE A 131 -2.36 1.32 -19.29
CA ILE A 131 -1.35 0.46 -18.66
C ILE A 131 -0.02 0.52 -19.43
N SER A 132 -0.07 0.56 -20.75
CA SER A 132 1.14 0.59 -21.58
C SER A 132 2.00 1.85 -21.42
N VAL A 133 1.43 2.97 -20.95
CA VAL A 133 2.14 4.24 -20.74
C VAL A 133 2.52 4.49 -19.27
N ILE A 134 2.18 3.58 -18.35
CA ILE A 134 2.59 3.69 -16.94
C ILE A 134 4.12 3.89 -16.81
N PRO A 135 4.97 3.15 -17.55
CA PRO A 135 6.41 3.31 -17.43
C PRO A 135 6.89 4.74 -17.69
N GLU A 136 6.44 5.34 -18.79
CA GLU A 136 6.77 6.71 -19.16
C GLU A 136 6.20 7.72 -18.16
N ALA A 137 4.95 7.54 -17.77
CA ALA A 137 4.28 8.39 -16.78
C ALA A 137 5.04 8.42 -15.44
N LEU A 138 5.46 7.25 -14.93
CA LEU A 138 6.20 7.16 -13.66
C LEU A 138 7.66 7.60 -13.76
N ALA A 139 8.26 7.52 -14.96
CA ALA A 139 9.60 8.05 -15.19
C ALA A 139 9.62 9.59 -15.28
N GLU A 140 8.55 10.20 -15.78
CA GLU A 140 8.44 11.64 -15.98
C GLU A 140 7.84 12.40 -14.79
N THR A 141 7.31 11.68 -13.77
CA THR A 141 6.65 12.28 -12.62
C THR A 141 7.33 11.89 -11.32
N ASN A 142 7.26 12.76 -10.31
CA ASN A 142 7.88 12.54 -9.01
C ASN A 142 6.88 12.00 -7.98
N LEU A 143 5.68 12.56 -7.95
CA LEU A 143 4.69 12.36 -6.86
C LEU A 143 3.55 11.43 -7.27
N VAL A 144 3.42 11.07 -8.55
CA VAL A 144 2.34 10.22 -9.06
C VAL A 144 2.63 8.76 -8.72
N CYS A 145 1.60 8.09 -8.16
CA CYS A 145 1.60 6.66 -7.91
C CYS A 145 0.56 5.96 -8.77
N SER A 146 0.85 4.72 -9.14
CA SER A 146 0.02 3.91 -10.03
C SER A 146 -0.36 2.57 -9.41
N SER A 147 -1.55 2.09 -9.74
CA SER A 147 -1.97 0.74 -9.37
C SER A 147 -2.87 0.11 -10.44
N VAL A 148 -2.78 -1.21 -10.56
CA VAL A 148 -3.63 -1.98 -11.48
C VAL A 148 -4.23 -3.17 -10.74
N ASN A 149 -5.57 -3.23 -10.63
CA ASN A 149 -6.27 -4.36 -10.02
C ASN A 149 -6.57 -5.41 -11.08
N VAL A 150 -5.85 -6.54 -11.04
CA VAL A 150 -5.91 -7.60 -12.07
C VAL A 150 -6.79 -8.79 -11.70
N ALA A 151 -7.28 -8.84 -10.47
CA ALA A 151 -8.07 -9.97 -9.99
C ALA A 151 -9.05 -9.58 -8.88
N THR A 152 -10.14 -10.36 -8.77
CA THR A 152 -10.98 -10.40 -7.58
C THR A 152 -11.43 -11.83 -7.33
N THR A 153 -11.73 -12.16 -6.07
CA THR A 153 -12.29 -13.48 -5.73
C THR A 153 -13.53 -13.81 -6.54
N LYS A 154 -14.38 -12.80 -6.87
CA LYS A 154 -15.59 -12.99 -7.67
C LYS A 154 -15.33 -13.14 -9.17
N ALA A 155 -14.27 -12.54 -9.70
CA ALA A 155 -13.99 -12.55 -11.14
C ALA A 155 -12.90 -13.58 -11.54
N GLY A 156 -12.09 -14.04 -10.61
CA GLY A 156 -10.87 -14.80 -10.89
C GLY A 156 -9.70 -13.86 -11.26
N ILE A 157 -8.73 -14.39 -11.98
CA ILE A 157 -7.46 -13.71 -12.26
C ILE A 157 -7.34 -13.45 -13.76
N ASN A 158 -7.09 -12.22 -14.16
CA ASN A 158 -6.86 -11.83 -15.55
C ASN A 158 -5.36 -12.02 -15.91
N MET A 159 -5.05 -13.17 -16.51
CA MET A 159 -3.65 -13.52 -16.86
C MET A 159 -3.09 -12.66 -18.01
N ASP A 160 -3.96 -12.15 -18.89
CA ASP A 160 -3.53 -11.22 -19.95
C ASP A 160 -3.08 -9.88 -19.35
N ALA A 161 -3.78 -9.41 -18.31
CA ALA A 161 -3.36 -8.23 -17.56
C ALA A 161 -2.05 -8.47 -16.80
N ILE A 162 -1.87 -9.65 -16.19
CA ILE A 162 -0.61 -10.02 -15.52
C ILE A 162 0.56 -10.03 -16.52
N ALA A 163 0.37 -10.61 -17.71
CA ALA A 163 1.38 -10.61 -18.76
C ALA A 163 1.77 -9.18 -19.22
N LEU A 164 0.79 -8.27 -19.27
CA LEU A 164 1.03 -6.86 -19.54
C LEU A 164 1.78 -6.18 -18.39
N MET A 165 1.42 -6.48 -17.14
CA MET A 165 2.08 -5.90 -15.97
C MET A 165 3.54 -6.31 -15.81
N GLY A 166 3.92 -7.55 -16.14
CA GLY A 166 5.32 -7.98 -16.14
C GLY A 166 6.17 -7.12 -17.09
N LYS A 167 5.67 -6.86 -18.30
CA LYS A 167 6.32 -5.94 -19.28
C LYS A 167 6.39 -4.52 -18.75
N THR A 168 5.28 -4.03 -18.17
CA THR A 168 5.17 -2.69 -17.59
C THR A 168 6.19 -2.49 -16.48
N ILE A 169 6.29 -3.41 -15.52
CA ILE A 169 7.26 -3.35 -14.43
C ILE A 169 8.69 -3.38 -14.95
N LYS A 170 9.01 -4.30 -15.88
CA LYS A 170 10.35 -4.40 -16.46
C LYS A 170 10.76 -3.11 -17.17
N ARG A 171 9.85 -2.52 -17.96
CA ARG A 171 10.08 -1.25 -18.65
C ARG A 171 10.20 -0.07 -17.68
N THR A 172 9.36 -0.03 -16.64
CA THR A 172 9.45 1.00 -15.58
C THR A 172 10.81 0.95 -14.89
N ALA A 173 11.28 -0.26 -14.54
CA ALA A 173 12.60 -0.46 -13.95
C ALA A 173 13.72 0.07 -14.86
N TYR A 174 13.65 -0.22 -16.16
CA TYR A 174 14.62 0.26 -17.14
C TYR A 174 14.61 1.80 -17.29
N LEU A 175 13.43 2.41 -17.39
CA LEU A 175 13.32 3.87 -17.59
C LEU A 175 13.76 4.66 -16.34
N THR A 176 13.69 4.06 -15.16
CA THR A 176 14.11 4.69 -13.88
C THR A 176 15.39 4.09 -13.31
N ARG A 177 16.19 3.38 -14.11
CA ARG A 177 17.39 2.65 -13.71
C ARG A 177 18.46 3.53 -13.05
N ASP A 178 18.60 4.76 -13.52
CA ASP A 178 19.60 5.71 -13.01
C ASP A 178 19.29 6.19 -11.59
N ASN A 179 18.08 5.88 -11.11
CA ASN A 179 17.61 6.16 -9.74
C ASN A 179 17.11 4.87 -9.06
N GLY A 180 17.87 3.79 -9.10
CA GLY A 180 17.57 2.53 -8.40
C GLY A 180 16.25 1.85 -8.81
N SER A 181 15.76 2.10 -10.04
CA SER A 181 14.45 1.59 -10.53
C SER A 181 13.25 2.06 -9.68
N ILE A 182 13.34 3.24 -9.07
CA ILE A 182 12.36 3.82 -8.12
C ILE A 182 10.94 3.92 -8.68
N GLY A 183 10.76 3.98 -9.98
CA GLY A 183 9.44 3.97 -10.62
C GLY A 183 8.62 2.75 -10.22
N CYS A 184 9.26 1.59 -10.01
CA CYS A 184 8.59 0.38 -9.56
C CYS A 184 8.11 0.47 -8.10
N ALA A 185 8.73 1.27 -7.24
CA ALA A 185 8.25 1.53 -5.89
C ALA A 185 6.94 2.34 -5.87
N LYS A 186 6.62 3.02 -6.99
CA LYS A 186 5.37 3.79 -7.18
C LYS A 186 4.28 3.01 -7.92
N LEU A 187 4.48 1.71 -8.20
CA LEU A 187 3.58 0.86 -8.99
C LEU A 187 3.19 -0.40 -8.21
N VAL A 188 1.89 -0.64 -8.07
CA VAL A 188 1.36 -1.82 -7.38
C VAL A 188 0.40 -2.59 -8.28
N VAL A 189 0.50 -3.93 -8.26
CA VAL A 189 -0.49 -4.84 -8.86
C VAL A 189 -1.33 -5.46 -7.76
N PHE A 190 -2.66 -5.40 -7.88
CA PHE A 190 -3.58 -5.83 -6.84
C PHE A 190 -4.49 -6.99 -7.23
N ALA A 191 -4.91 -7.76 -6.20
CA ALA A 191 -6.17 -8.48 -6.16
C ALA A 191 -7.06 -7.95 -5.02
N ASN A 192 -8.37 -7.93 -5.23
CA ASN A 192 -9.37 -7.52 -4.24
C ASN A 192 -9.07 -6.17 -3.58
N VAL A 193 -8.54 -5.20 -4.32
CA VAL A 193 -8.18 -3.90 -3.75
C VAL A 193 -9.41 -3.19 -3.19
N PRO A 194 -9.35 -2.63 -1.96
CA PRO A 194 -10.41 -1.79 -1.42
C PRO A 194 -10.42 -0.43 -2.12
N GLU A 195 -11.63 0.09 -2.37
CA GLU A 195 -11.82 1.33 -3.13
C GLU A 195 -11.56 2.60 -2.32
N ASP A 196 -11.40 2.47 -1.02
CA ASP A 196 -11.17 3.53 -0.02
C ASP A 196 -9.74 3.55 0.55
N ASN A 197 -8.82 2.80 -0.06
CA ASN A 197 -7.44 2.67 0.40
C ASN A 197 -6.72 4.02 0.42
N PRO A 198 -6.23 4.52 1.58
CA PRO A 198 -5.55 5.80 1.69
C PRO A 198 -4.04 5.74 1.46
N PHE A 199 -3.44 4.54 1.31
CA PHE A 199 -1.99 4.39 1.26
C PHE A 199 -1.40 4.64 -0.14
N MET A 200 -0.17 5.16 -0.15
CA MET A 200 0.63 5.42 -1.35
C MET A 200 0.72 4.21 -2.28
N ALA A 201 0.92 4.46 -3.54
CA ALA A 201 0.99 3.52 -4.66
C ALA A 201 -0.32 2.76 -4.91
N GLY A 202 -1.00 2.32 -3.84
CA GLY A 202 -2.28 1.65 -3.93
C GLY A 202 -3.50 2.54 -3.82
N ALA A 203 -3.34 3.79 -3.39
CA ALA A 203 -4.46 4.69 -3.16
C ALA A 203 -5.18 5.06 -4.46
N PHE A 204 -6.50 4.97 -4.44
CA PHE A 204 -7.38 5.56 -5.44
C PHE A 204 -8.76 5.83 -4.83
N HIS A 205 -9.55 6.63 -5.50
CA HIS A 205 -10.90 6.99 -5.07
C HIS A 205 -11.92 6.20 -5.88
N GLY A 206 -12.67 5.33 -5.23
CA GLY A 206 -13.57 4.36 -5.87
C GLY A 206 -14.81 4.97 -6.51
N VAL A 207 -15.51 4.15 -7.26
CA VAL A 207 -16.69 4.57 -8.05
C VAL A 207 -17.88 4.92 -7.17
N GLY A 208 -18.03 4.24 -6.04
CA GLY A 208 -19.15 4.45 -5.09
C GLY A 208 -18.91 5.52 -4.05
N GLU A 209 -17.76 6.15 -4.05
CA GLU A 209 -17.34 7.13 -3.05
C GLU A 209 -17.96 8.52 -3.28
N PRO A 210 -18.04 9.39 -2.23
CA PRO A 210 -18.49 10.76 -2.36
C PRO A 210 -17.61 11.61 -3.30
N ASP A 211 -18.06 12.82 -3.68
CA ASP A 211 -17.27 13.74 -4.52
C ASP A 211 -15.89 14.07 -3.93
N ALA A 212 -15.82 14.16 -2.59
CA ALA A 212 -14.57 14.18 -1.84
C ALA A 212 -14.76 13.56 -0.46
N VAL A 213 -13.71 12.93 0.07
CA VAL A 213 -13.72 12.26 1.39
C VAL A 213 -12.32 12.33 2.00
N VAL A 214 -12.22 12.34 3.32
CA VAL A 214 -10.92 12.21 4.03
C VAL A 214 -10.86 10.87 4.73
N SER A 215 -9.79 10.13 4.44
CA SER A 215 -9.41 8.89 5.13
C SER A 215 -8.06 9.04 5.81
N VAL A 216 -7.85 8.33 6.92
CA VAL A 216 -6.64 8.44 7.73
C VAL A 216 -5.99 7.06 7.89
N GLY A 217 -4.70 6.99 7.62
CA GLY A 217 -3.88 5.83 7.97
C GLY A 217 -3.15 6.09 9.27
N VAL A 218 -3.34 5.23 10.27
CA VAL A 218 -2.64 5.28 11.55
C VAL A 218 -1.72 4.07 11.69
N SER A 219 -0.52 4.30 12.23
CA SER A 219 0.49 3.25 12.38
C SER A 219 1.11 3.28 13.78
N GLY A 220 1.63 2.17 14.22
CA GLY A 220 2.28 2.05 15.52
C GLY A 220 2.86 0.66 15.78
N PRO A 221 3.75 0.13 14.89
CA PRO A 221 4.48 -1.10 15.16
C PRO A 221 5.26 -1.00 16.47
N GLY A 222 5.90 0.14 16.73
CA GLY A 222 6.65 0.39 17.97
C GLY A 222 5.77 0.30 19.22
N VAL A 223 4.53 0.80 19.18
CA VAL A 223 3.59 0.71 20.28
C VAL A 223 3.24 -0.73 20.60
N VAL A 224 2.95 -1.54 19.55
CA VAL A 224 2.64 -2.97 19.71
C VAL A 224 3.86 -3.73 20.21
N SER A 225 5.04 -3.46 19.65
CA SER A 225 6.31 -4.06 20.07
C SER A 225 6.60 -3.80 21.56
N SER A 226 6.45 -2.55 22.00
CA SER A 226 6.62 -2.14 23.39
C SER A 226 5.60 -2.81 24.34
N ALA A 227 4.33 -2.91 23.91
CA ALA A 227 3.28 -3.58 24.69
C ALA A 227 3.59 -5.07 24.89
N ILE A 228 4.08 -5.77 23.86
CA ILE A 228 4.48 -7.18 23.94
C ILE A 228 5.71 -7.34 24.85
N SER A 229 6.71 -6.48 24.73
CA SER A 229 7.90 -6.53 25.57
C SER A 229 7.58 -6.33 27.06
N ARG A 230 6.60 -5.49 27.38
CA ARG A 230 6.13 -5.29 28.76
C ARG A 230 5.27 -6.44 29.30
N ALA A 231 4.71 -7.26 28.43
CA ALA A 231 3.84 -8.38 28.83
C ALA A 231 4.61 -9.48 29.58
N GLY A 232 5.92 -9.61 29.35
CA GLY A 232 6.75 -10.66 29.97
C GLY A 232 6.31 -12.07 29.53
N ASP A 233 6.45 -13.03 30.43
CA ASP A 233 6.08 -14.44 30.20
C ASP A 233 4.57 -14.61 30.35
N CYS A 234 3.81 -14.37 29.29
CA CYS A 234 2.38 -14.65 29.21
C CYS A 234 2.09 -15.68 28.11
N ASP A 235 0.92 -16.33 28.16
CA ASP A 235 0.52 -17.24 27.10
C ASP A 235 0.05 -16.48 25.83
N LEU A 236 -0.10 -17.21 24.71
CA LEU A 236 -0.48 -16.60 23.44
C LEU A 236 -1.90 -16.00 23.46
N SER A 237 -2.80 -16.47 24.32
CA SER A 237 -4.15 -15.91 24.44
C SER A 237 -4.12 -14.56 25.15
N GLU A 238 -3.34 -14.45 26.23
CA GLU A 238 -3.10 -13.21 26.93
C GLU A 238 -2.37 -12.20 26.03
N LEU A 239 -1.37 -12.66 25.28
CA LEU A 239 -0.63 -11.84 24.33
C LEU A 239 -1.54 -11.27 23.23
N ALA A 240 -2.44 -12.09 22.65
CA ALA A 240 -3.42 -11.64 21.67
C ALA A 240 -4.37 -10.58 22.24
N ASP A 241 -4.78 -10.71 23.51
CA ASP A 241 -5.61 -9.71 24.20
C ASP A 241 -4.86 -8.39 24.44
N ILE A 242 -3.58 -8.43 24.75
CA ILE A 242 -2.72 -7.23 24.87
C ILE A 242 -2.62 -6.51 23.55
N ILE A 243 -2.31 -7.23 22.46
CA ILE A 243 -2.22 -6.67 21.09
C ILE A 243 -3.56 -6.02 20.71
N LYS A 244 -4.67 -6.71 20.93
CA LYS A 244 -6.02 -6.21 20.63
C LYS A 244 -6.33 -4.90 21.39
N LYS A 245 -6.02 -4.82 22.68
CA LYS A 245 -6.21 -3.61 23.50
C LYS A 245 -5.33 -2.46 23.03
N THR A 246 -4.09 -2.75 22.63
CA THR A 246 -3.16 -1.76 22.07
C THR A 246 -3.66 -1.22 20.74
N ALA A 247 -4.08 -2.10 19.83
CA ALA A 247 -4.66 -1.73 18.54
C ALA A 247 -5.92 -0.87 18.68
N PHE A 248 -6.78 -1.18 19.68
CA PHE A 248 -7.93 -0.35 20.04
C PHE A 248 -7.50 1.10 20.36
N LYS A 249 -6.47 1.29 21.20
CA LYS A 249 -5.98 2.62 21.58
C LYS A 249 -5.42 3.38 20.40
N ILE A 250 -4.59 2.73 19.58
CA ILE A 250 -4.03 3.30 18.35
C ILE A 250 -5.15 3.80 17.42
N THR A 251 -6.17 2.98 17.20
CA THR A 251 -7.32 3.32 16.35
C THR A 251 -8.09 4.52 16.86
N ARG A 252 -8.25 4.66 18.20
CA ARG A 252 -8.92 5.81 18.81
C ARG A 252 -8.17 7.13 18.55
N VAL A 253 -6.85 7.10 18.52
CA VAL A 253 -6.03 8.26 18.15
C VAL A 253 -6.26 8.61 16.67
N GLY A 254 -6.24 7.61 15.79
CA GLY A 254 -6.55 7.81 14.36
C GLY A 254 -7.94 8.40 14.14
N GLN A 255 -8.95 7.94 14.88
CA GLN A 255 -10.32 8.45 14.80
C GLN A 255 -10.43 9.93 15.22
N LEU A 256 -9.72 10.33 16.27
CA LEU A 256 -9.67 11.73 16.70
C LEU A 256 -9.17 12.63 15.58
N VAL A 257 -8.02 12.28 14.98
CA VAL A 257 -7.43 13.03 13.88
C VAL A 257 -8.32 13.04 12.64
N ALA A 258 -8.95 11.91 12.30
CA ALA A 258 -9.83 11.79 11.15
C ALA A 258 -11.08 12.68 11.25
N HIS A 259 -11.73 12.70 12.42
CA HIS A 259 -12.87 13.59 12.66
C HIS A 259 -12.49 15.05 12.56
N GLU A 260 -11.38 15.42 13.17
CA GLU A 260 -10.89 16.80 13.16
C GLU A 260 -10.52 17.26 11.74
N ALA A 261 -9.81 16.40 10.98
CA ALA A 261 -9.47 16.70 9.60
C ALA A 261 -10.73 16.85 8.71
N ALA A 262 -11.69 15.95 8.83
CA ALA A 262 -12.94 15.99 8.06
C ALA A 262 -13.75 17.26 8.37
N GLN A 263 -13.85 17.64 9.65
CA GLN A 263 -14.56 18.83 10.07
C GLN A 263 -13.90 20.11 9.54
N ARG A 264 -12.57 20.26 9.66
CA ARG A 264 -11.83 21.44 9.20
C ARG A 264 -11.82 21.58 7.68
N LEU A 265 -11.80 20.43 6.97
CA LEU A 265 -11.81 20.41 5.51
C LEU A 265 -13.23 20.48 4.92
N GLY A 266 -14.27 20.35 5.74
CA GLY A 266 -15.66 20.40 5.28
C GLY A 266 -16.06 19.27 4.33
N VAL A 267 -15.45 18.07 4.49
CA VAL A 267 -15.72 16.87 3.71
C VAL A 267 -16.11 15.71 4.62
N PRO A 268 -16.84 14.69 4.10
CA PRO A 268 -17.14 13.48 4.89
C PRO A 268 -15.87 12.81 5.43
N PHE A 269 -16.00 12.19 6.60
CA PHE A 269 -15.03 11.25 7.12
C PHE A 269 -15.27 9.87 6.48
N GLY A 270 -14.27 9.32 5.80
CA GLY A 270 -14.29 8.02 5.16
C GLY A 270 -13.90 6.92 6.14
N ILE A 271 -12.66 6.42 6.05
CA ILE A 271 -12.19 5.31 6.88
C ILE A 271 -10.94 5.65 7.68
N ILE A 272 -10.69 4.80 8.68
CA ILE A 272 -9.41 4.66 9.36
C ILE A 272 -8.77 3.37 8.87
N ASP A 273 -7.60 3.49 8.31
CA ASP A 273 -6.75 2.35 8.01
C ASP A 273 -5.77 2.15 9.17
N LEU A 274 -6.03 1.14 9.99
CA LEU A 274 -5.13 0.72 11.06
C LEU A 274 -4.13 -0.27 10.48
N SER A 275 -3.03 0.23 9.97
CA SER A 275 -1.96 -0.62 9.43
C SER A 275 -0.70 -0.49 10.28
N LEU A 276 -0.22 -1.63 10.78
CA LEU A 276 1.13 -1.71 11.32
C LEU A 276 2.11 -1.65 10.14
N ALA A 277 2.32 -0.44 9.63
CA ALA A 277 3.22 -0.15 8.52
C ALA A 277 4.56 0.32 9.09
N PRO A 278 5.62 -0.50 9.01
CA PRO A 278 6.91 -0.18 9.60
C PRO A 278 7.58 0.99 8.88
N THR A 279 8.65 1.50 9.50
CA THR A 279 9.62 2.40 8.88
C THR A 279 11.02 1.87 9.13
N PRO A 280 12.05 2.36 8.41
CA PRO A 280 13.45 2.00 8.69
C PRO A 280 13.94 2.46 10.07
N ALA A 281 13.13 3.20 10.82
CA ALA A 281 13.49 3.69 12.14
C ALA A 281 13.62 2.55 13.17
N VAL A 282 14.57 2.69 14.08
CA VAL A 282 14.78 1.73 15.18
C VAL A 282 13.52 1.66 16.05
N GLY A 283 13.04 0.44 16.29
CA GLY A 283 11.85 0.19 17.12
C GLY A 283 10.52 0.18 16.36
N ASP A 284 10.51 0.49 15.06
CA ASP A 284 9.30 0.54 14.22
C ASP A 284 9.29 -0.59 13.18
N SER A 285 9.36 -1.84 13.64
CA SER A 285 9.48 -3.05 12.79
C SER A 285 8.41 -4.09 13.14
N VAL A 286 7.71 -4.59 12.14
CA VAL A 286 6.78 -5.72 12.27
C VAL A 286 7.54 -7.03 12.47
N ALA A 287 8.68 -7.21 11.83
CA ALA A 287 9.53 -8.38 12.06
C ALA A 287 9.96 -8.46 13.53
N HIS A 288 10.38 -7.35 14.14
CA HIS A 288 10.73 -7.33 15.56
C HIS A 288 9.52 -7.60 16.47
N ILE A 289 8.30 -7.21 16.09
CA ILE A 289 7.09 -7.63 16.81
C ILE A 289 7.01 -9.16 16.86
N LEU A 290 7.20 -9.83 15.70
CA LEU A 290 7.15 -11.28 15.61
C LEU A 290 8.28 -11.95 16.41
N GLU A 291 9.46 -11.35 16.42
CA GLU A 291 10.61 -11.80 17.23
C GLU A 291 10.31 -11.64 18.74
N ASN A 292 9.74 -10.52 19.16
CA ASN A 292 9.32 -10.31 20.55
C ASN A 292 8.21 -11.26 21.01
N MET A 293 7.46 -11.87 20.07
CA MET A 293 6.51 -12.97 20.37
C MET A 293 7.21 -14.31 20.61
N GLY A 294 8.55 -14.37 20.57
CA GLY A 294 9.36 -15.54 20.87
C GLY A 294 10.06 -16.20 19.69
N LEU A 295 10.07 -15.56 18.51
CA LEU A 295 10.83 -16.07 17.37
C LEU A 295 12.28 -15.55 17.42
N THR A 296 13.26 -16.40 17.12
CA THR A 296 14.67 -16.00 17.09
C THR A 296 14.97 -15.04 15.94
N VAL A 297 14.30 -15.24 14.80
CA VAL A 297 14.41 -14.40 13.61
C VAL A 297 13.12 -14.52 12.79
N CYS A 298 12.66 -13.41 12.23
CA CYS A 298 11.54 -13.42 11.30
C CYS A 298 11.89 -14.28 10.08
N GLY A 299 10.94 -15.08 9.60
CA GLY A 299 11.18 -16.07 8.54
C GLY A 299 11.35 -17.50 9.05
N SER A 300 11.72 -17.71 10.33
CA SER A 300 11.81 -19.04 10.95
C SER A 300 10.43 -19.76 10.98
N HIS A 301 10.44 -21.07 11.25
CA HIS A 301 9.21 -21.80 11.48
C HIS A 301 8.43 -21.20 12.65
N GLY A 302 7.11 -21.02 12.48
CA GLY A 302 6.25 -20.29 13.42
C GLY A 302 5.91 -18.86 12.99
N THR A 303 6.70 -18.21 12.14
CA THR A 303 6.49 -16.82 11.70
C THR A 303 5.10 -16.59 11.10
N THR A 304 4.63 -17.48 10.22
CA THR A 304 3.30 -17.36 9.61
C THR A 304 2.18 -17.48 10.66
N ALA A 305 2.34 -18.35 11.67
CA ALA A 305 1.36 -18.48 12.76
C ALA A 305 1.34 -17.24 13.66
N ALA A 306 2.51 -16.72 14.03
CA ALA A 306 2.64 -15.50 14.81
C ALA A 306 2.04 -14.29 14.07
N LEU A 307 2.32 -14.16 12.77
CA LEU A 307 1.75 -13.11 11.93
C LEU A 307 0.23 -13.23 11.80
N ALA A 308 -0.31 -14.43 11.68
CA ALA A 308 -1.76 -14.67 11.64
C ALA A 308 -2.43 -14.17 12.93
N MET A 309 -1.86 -14.51 14.08
CA MET A 309 -2.35 -14.05 15.39
C MET A 309 -2.24 -12.52 15.52
N LEU A 310 -1.10 -11.93 15.14
CA LEU A 310 -0.88 -10.48 15.15
C LEU A 310 -1.93 -9.76 14.30
N ASN A 311 -2.09 -10.18 13.06
CA ASN A 311 -3.00 -9.54 12.10
C ASN A 311 -4.46 -9.62 12.56
N ASP A 312 -4.90 -10.77 13.09
CA ASP A 312 -6.25 -10.97 13.62
C ASP A 312 -6.51 -10.12 14.87
N ALA A 313 -5.57 -10.09 15.82
CA ALA A 313 -5.68 -9.28 17.03
C ALA A 313 -5.74 -7.78 16.74
N VAL A 314 -4.92 -7.30 15.79
CA VAL A 314 -4.94 -5.90 15.33
C VAL A 314 -6.28 -5.54 14.71
N LYS A 315 -6.80 -6.36 13.79
CA LYS A 315 -8.11 -6.12 13.16
C LYS A 315 -9.25 -6.11 14.19
N LYS A 316 -9.24 -7.04 15.13
CA LYS A 316 -10.24 -7.08 16.24
C LYS A 316 -10.19 -5.81 17.09
N GLY A 317 -9.01 -5.34 17.43
CA GLY A 317 -8.83 -4.08 18.16
C GLY A 317 -9.36 -2.87 17.40
N GLY A 318 -9.06 -2.81 16.10
CA GLY A 318 -9.54 -1.75 15.23
C GLY A 318 -11.07 -1.68 15.16
N VAL A 319 -11.74 -2.76 14.79
CA VAL A 319 -13.21 -2.77 14.63
C VAL A 319 -13.96 -2.57 15.96
N MET A 320 -13.34 -2.89 17.10
CA MET A 320 -13.89 -2.56 18.41
C MET A 320 -13.79 -1.06 18.74
N ALA A 321 -12.81 -0.36 18.16
CA ALA A 321 -12.57 1.06 18.44
C ALA A 321 -13.41 1.98 17.56
N SER A 322 -13.68 1.59 16.31
CA SER A 322 -14.36 2.42 15.31
C SER A 322 -15.14 1.58 14.29
N SER A 323 -16.32 2.06 13.92
CA SER A 323 -17.10 1.52 12.80
C SER A 323 -16.57 1.96 11.43
N HIS A 324 -15.59 2.85 11.39
CA HIS A 324 -14.97 3.38 10.18
C HIS A 324 -13.66 2.68 9.79
N VAL A 325 -13.36 1.51 10.36
CA VAL A 325 -12.15 0.75 9.98
C VAL A 325 -12.31 0.19 8.57
N GLY A 326 -11.34 0.46 7.72
CA GLY A 326 -11.36 0.06 6.30
C GLY A 326 -9.96 -0.03 5.71
N GLY A 327 -9.84 0.14 4.41
CA GLY A 327 -8.58 0.11 3.68
C GLY A 327 -7.86 -1.23 3.77
N LEU A 328 -6.56 -1.19 4.02
CA LEU A 328 -5.69 -2.36 4.11
C LEU A 328 -5.48 -2.88 5.54
N SER A 329 -6.10 -2.28 6.53
CA SER A 329 -5.96 -2.53 7.98
C SER A 329 -5.35 -3.88 8.37
N GLY A 330 -4.31 -3.87 9.20
CA GLY A 330 -3.62 -5.07 9.72
C GLY A 330 -2.10 -4.93 9.72
N ALA A 331 -1.38 -6.05 9.64
CA ALA A 331 0.07 -6.07 9.66
C ALA A 331 0.66 -6.06 8.24
N PHE A 332 1.53 -5.07 7.94
CA PHE A 332 2.31 -4.95 6.71
C PHE A 332 3.67 -5.62 6.87
N ILE A 333 4.19 -6.15 5.78
CA ILE A 333 5.49 -6.83 5.75
C ILE A 333 6.37 -6.36 4.57
N PRO A 334 6.54 -5.03 4.36
CA PRO A 334 7.42 -4.53 3.31
C PRO A 334 8.88 -4.85 3.68
N VAL A 335 9.68 -5.29 2.70
CA VAL A 335 11.07 -5.69 3.00
C VAL A 335 11.96 -4.46 3.20
N SER A 336 11.91 -3.46 2.31
CA SER A 336 12.83 -2.31 2.40
C SER A 336 12.52 -1.32 3.52
N GLU A 337 11.28 -1.31 3.99
CA GLU A 337 10.79 -0.35 4.99
C GLU A 337 10.88 -0.91 6.43
N ASP A 338 11.38 -2.13 6.62
CA ASP A 338 11.40 -2.83 7.91
C ASP A 338 12.81 -3.40 8.21
N ALA A 339 13.48 -2.82 9.19
CA ALA A 339 14.85 -3.20 9.58
C ALA A 339 14.96 -4.70 9.97
N GLY A 340 13.94 -5.27 10.57
CA GLY A 340 13.90 -6.70 10.92
C GLY A 340 13.69 -7.60 9.70
N MET A 341 12.87 -7.18 8.71
CA MET A 341 12.72 -7.91 7.44
C MET A 341 14.02 -7.91 6.64
N ILE A 342 14.69 -6.75 6.54
CA ILE A 342 16.01 -6.63 5.91
C ILE A 342 16.99 -7.63 6.53
N ASN A 343 17.16 -7.58 7.85
CA ASN A 343 18.05 -8.49 8.60
C ASN A 343 17.66 -9.98 8.38
N ALA A 344 16.38 -10.30 8.29
CA ALA A 344 15.92 -11.67 8.05
C ALA A 344 16.28 -12.16 6.64
N VAL A 345 16.22 -11.30 5.63
CA VAL A 345 16.69 -11.61 4.27
C VAL A 345 18.20 -11.82 4.25
N GLU A 346 18.98 -10.91 4.85
CA GLU A 346 20.44 -11.00 4.92
C GLU A 346 20.93 -12.29 5.62
N LYS A 347 20.20 -12.71 6.66
CA LYS A 347 20.46 -13.98 7.36
C LYS A 347 20.02 -15.21 6.59
N GLY A 348 19.36 -15.05 5.43
CA GLY A 348 18.79 -16.16 4.66
C GLY A 348 17.61 -16.86 5.33
N ALA A 349 17.00 -16.25 6.34
CA ALA A 349 15.81 -16.79 7.02
C ALA A 349 14.50 -16.45 6.28
N LEU A 350 14.51 -15.41 5.46
CA LEU A 350 13.35 -14.92 4.72
C LEU A 350 13.63 -15.02 3.20
N SER A 351 12.85 -15.84 2.50
CA SER A 351 12.85 -15.97 1.04
C SER A 351 11.53 -15.46 0.45
N ILE A 352 11.44 -15.37 -0.88
CA ILE A 352 10.19 -14.99 -1.58
C ILE A 352 9.08 -16.00 -1.23
N GLU A 353 9.35 -17.29 -1.29
CA GLU A 353 8.38 -18.36 -0.99
C GLU A 353 7.91 -18.30 0.48
N LYS A 354 8.80 -17.88 1.39
CA LYS A 354 8.40 -17.65 2.78
C LYS A 354 7.53 -16.42 2.93
N LEU A 355 7.85 -15.34 2.21
CA LEU A 355 7.00 -14.15 2.16
C LEU A 355 5.61 -14.48 1.59
N GLU A 356 5.52 -15.23 0.49
CA GLU A 356 4.24 -15.69 -0.08
C GLU A 356 3.40 -16.45 0.96
N ALA A 357 4.02 -17.37 1.73
CA ALA A 357 3.32 -18.05 2.81
C ALA A 357 2.83 -17.07 3.90
N MET A 358 3.61 -16.02 4.21
CA MET A 358 3.24 -14.98 5.17
C MET A 358 2.13 -14.07 4.62
N THR A 359 2.13 -13.80 3.32
CA THR A 359 1.11 -12.95 2.69
C THR A 359 -0.28 -13.59 2.67
N ALA A 360 -0.39 -14.89 2.84
CA ALA A 360 -1.67 -15.54 3.05
C ALA A 360 -2.41 -15.04 4.31
N VAL A 361 -1.69 -14.52 5.30
CA VAL A 361 -2.21 -14.08 6.59
C VAL A 361 -1.91 -12.62 6.97
N CYS A 362 -1.09 -11.91 6.20
CA CYS A 362 -0.86 -10.47 6.38
C CYS A 362 -2.02 -9.64 5.81
N SER A 363 -1.93 -8.32 5.86
CA SER A 363 -2.98 -7.43 5.34
C SER A 363 -2.74 -6.94 3.91
N VAL A 364 -1.53 -7.00 3.38
CA VAL A 364 -1.19 -6.41 2.07
C VAL A 364 -0.73 -7.43 1.05
N GLY A 365 0.47 -7.99 1.18
CA GLY A 365 1.05 -8.86 0.15
C GLY A 365 2.57 -8.72 0.08
N LEU A 366 3.14 -9.06 -1.08
CA LEU A 366 4.56 -8.84 -1.39
C LEU A 366 4.80 -7.35 -1.60
N ASP A 367 5.51 -6.73 -0.67
CA ASP A 367 5.68 -5.28 -0.68
C ASP A 367 7.15 -4.87 -0.59
N MET A 368 7.55 -3.92 -1.46
CA MET A 368 8.90 -3.37 -1.54
C MET A 368 9.98 -4.45 -1.66
N ILE A 369 9.79 -5.38 -2.58
CA ILE A 369 10.68 -6.50 -2.82
C ILE A 369 11.67 -6.16 -3.93
N ALA A 370 12.95 -5.96 -3.58
CA ALA A 370 14.02 -5.78 -4.55
C ALA A 370 14.46 -7.15 -5.11
N ILE A 371 14.48 -7.26 -6.43
CA ILE A 371 14.86 -8.48 -7.16
C ILE A 371 15.95 -8.17 -8.20
N PRO A 372 16.70 -9.18 -8.72
CA PRO A 372 17.72 -8.94 -9.73
C PRO A 372 17.19 -8.19 -10.95
N GLY A 373 17.94 -7.22 -11.43
CA GLY A 373 17.54 -6.35 -12.54
C GLY A 373 17.42 -7.07 -13.88
N ASP A 374 18.06 -8.22 -14.06
CA ASP A 374 17.97 -9.07 -15.23
C ASP A 374 16.80 -10.07 -15.21
N THR A 375 16.05 -10.15 -14.10
CA THR A 375 14.84 -11.00 -13.97
C THR A 375 13.95 -10.85 -15.19
N SER A 376 13.56 -11.98 -15.81
CA SER A 376 12.72 -11.99 -17.00
C SER A 376 11.29 -11.55 -16.70
N GLU A 377 10.60 -11.02 -17.72
CA GLU A 377 9.19 -10.64 -17.64
C GLU A 377 8.30 -11.80 -17.17
N ASP A 378 8.59 -13.01 -17.63
CA ASP A 378 7.83 -14.21 -17.28
C ASP A 378 7.95 -14.56 -15.80
N VAL A 379 9.14 -14.42 -15.20
CA VAL A 379 9.35 -14.66 -13.77
C VAL A 379 8.61 -13.58 -12.95
N ILE A 380 8.67 -12.31 -13.35
CA ILE A 380 7.90 -11.25 -12.71
C ILE A 380 6.39 -11.56 -12.77
N CYS A 381 5.90 -12.02 -13.93
CA CYS A 381 4.50 -12.44 -14.08
C CYS A 381 4.16 -13.65 -13.18
N GLY A 382 5.10 -14.59 -13.00
CA GLY A 382 4.93 -15.73 -12.11
C GLY A 382 4.73 -15.29 -10.65
N ILE A 383 5.61 -14.44 -10.15
CA ILE A 383 5.50 -13.85 -8.79
C ILE A 383 4.16 -13.12 -8.61
N ILE A 384 3.75 -12.32 -9.60
CA ILE A 384 2.46 -11.64 -9.58
C ILE A 384 1.32 -12.68 -9.54
N ALA A 385 1.36 -13.71 -10.37
CA ALA A 385 0.30 -14.72 -10.45
C ALA A 385 0.14 -15.49 -9.13
N ASP A 386 1.23 -15.86 -8.49
CA ASP A 386 1.23 -16.60 -7.23
C ASP A 386 0.64 -15.73 -6.10
N GLU A 387 1.13 -14.51 -5.92
CA GLU A 387 0.62 -13.62 -4.88
C GLU A 387 -0.86 -13.24 -5.09
N ILE A 388 -1.25 -12.94 -6.32
CA ILE A 388 -2.63 -12.65 -6.69
C ILE A 388 -3.55 -13.86 -6.44
N SER A 389 -3.04 -15.08 -6.69
CA SER A 389 -3.77 -16.33 -6.40
C SER A 389 -4.01 -16.51 -4.90
N ILE A 390 -3.03 -16.19 -4.06
CA ILE A 390 -3.18 -16.19 -2.59
C ILE A 390 -4.33 -15.27 -2.18
N GLY A 391 -4.37 -14.04 -2.72
CA GLY A 391 -5.44 -13.09 -2.43
C GLY A 391 -6.82 -13.57 -2.86
N VAL A 392 -6.93 -14.09 -4.07
CA VAL A 392 -8.18 -14.61 -4.64
C VAL A 392 -8.69 -15.83 -3.85
N ALA A 393 -7.81 -16.78 -3.52
CA ALA A 393 -8.17 -17.99 -2.78
C ALA A 393 -8.59 -17.69 -1.33
N ASN A 394 -7.95 -16.72 -0.68
CA ASN A 394 -8.22 -16.37 0.72
C ASN A 394 -9.26 -15.23 0.89
N THR A 395 -9.85 -14.74 -0.19
CA THR A 395 -10.82 -13.62 -0.17
C THR A 395 -10.25 -12.40 0.58
N LYS A 396 -8.98 -12.09 0.33
CA LYS A 396 -8.29 -10.94 0.93
C LYS A 396 -7.62 -10.08 -0.15
N THR A 397 -7.32 -8.85 0.18
CA THR A 397 -6.45 -8.02 -0.65
C THR A 397 -5.03 -8.58 -0.65
N THR A 398 -4.45 -8.71 -1.84
CA THR A 398 -3.01 -8.85 -2.01
C THR A 398 -2.47 -7.83 -2.98
N ALA A 399 -1.27 -7.37 -2.72
CA ALA A 399 -0.53 -6.39 -3.51
C ALA A 399 0.82 -7.00 -3.92
N VAL A 400 1.30 -6.62 -5.09
CA VAL A 400 2.66 -6.95 -5.54
C VAL A 400 3.37 -5.65 -5.92
N ARG A 401 4.38 -5.30 -5.14
CA ARG A 401 5.30 -4.20 -5.38
C ARG A 401 6.72 -4.74 -5.43
N VAL A 402 7.09 -5.29 -6.59
CA VAL A 402 8.42 -5.83 -6.87
C VAL A 402 9.23 -4.85 -7.70
N ILE A 403 10.52 -4.75 -7.41
CA ILE A 403 11.43 -3.76 -7.97
C ILE A 403 12.62 -4.50 -8.59
N PRO A 404 12.60 -4.78 -9.91
CA PRO A 404 13.77 -5.27 -10.62
C PRO A 404 14.83 -4.16 -10.65
N VAL A 405 15.87 -4.26 -9.83
CA VAL A 405 16.88 -3.20 -9.69
C VAL A 405 17.90 -3.34 -10.82
N TRP A 406 17.77 -2.49 -11.82
CA TRP A 406 18.58 -2.56 -13.03
C TRP A 406 20.08 -2.49 -12.71
N GLY A 407 20.84 -3.45 -13.25
CA GLY A 407 22.30 -3.53 -13.07
C GLY A 407 22.75 -4.13 -11.74
N LYS A 408 21.83 -4.56 -10.88
CA LYS A 408 22.13 -5.21 -9.60
C LYS A 408 21.65 -6.65 -9.55
N GLY A 409 22.37 -7.47 -8.76
CA GLY A 409 22.12 -8.89 -8.57
C GLY A 409 22.09 -9.30 -7.08
N VAL A 410 21.87 -10.58 -6.84
CA VAL A 410 21.84 -11.16 -5.47
C VAL A 410 23.14 -10.85 -4.72
N GLY A 411 23.02 -10.42 -3.47
CA GLY A 411 24.16 -10.01 -2.61
C GLY A 411 24.49 -8.52 -2.68
N GLU A 412 23.77 -7.76 -3.52
CA GLU A 412 23.84 -6.30 -3.55
C GLU A 412 22.61 -5.69 -2.85
N GLU A 413 22.64 -4.38 -2.64
CA GLU A 413 21.58 -3.61 -2.00
C GLU A 413 21.18 -2.41 -2.85
N VAL A 414 19.95 -1.94 -2.66
CA VAL A 414 19.45 -0.68 -3.23
C VAL A 414 18.94 0.23 -2.13
N ASP A 415 19.28 1.50 -2.20
CA ASP A 415 18.74 2.54 -1.30
C ASP A 415 17.70 3.36 -2.06
N PHE A 416 16.47 3.38 -1.54
CA PHE A 416 15.35 4.17 -2.06
C PHE A 416 15.20 5.51 -1.32
N GLY A 417 15.86 5.65 -0.20
CA GLY A 417 15.85 6.84 0.65
C GLY A 417 14.57 7.06 1.47
N GLY A 418 14.67 7.91 2.47
CA GLY A 418 13.54 8.35 3.30
C GLY A 418 12.78 7.18 3.94
N LEU A 419 11.46 7.22 3.84
CA LEU A 419 10.58 6.17 4.40
C LEU A 419 10.60 4.86 3.59
N LEU A 420 11.04 4.88 2.34
CA LEU A 420 11.13 3.67 1.51
C LEU A 420 12.33 2.79 1.87
N GLY A 421 13.31 3.34 2.60
CA GLY A 421 14.45 2.63 3.14
C GLY A 421 15.40 2.04 2.11
N HIS A 422 15.99 0.91 2.45
CA HIS A 422 16.89 0.16 1.57
C HIS A 422 16.52 -1.32 1.54
N ALA A 423 16.89 -2.04 0.48
CA ALA A 423 16.58 -3.46 0.37
C ALA A 423 17.76 -4.27 -0.16
N PRO A 424 18.03 -5.45 0.44
CA PRO A 424 18.87 -6.46 -0.19
C PRO A 424 18.17 -7.03 -1.43
N ILE A 425 18.94 -7.33 -2.48
CA ILE A 425 18.41 -8.00 -3.67
C ILE A 425 18.13 -9.45 -3.35
N MET A 426 16.85 -9.84 -3.35
CA MET A 426 16.40 -11.18 -2.98
C MET A 426 16.66 -12.20 -4.10
N LYS A 427 17.09 -13.39 -3.71
CA LYS A 427 17.27 -14.51 -4.64
C LYS A 427 15.91 -15.03 -5.12
N LEU A 428 15.79 -15.30 -6.41
CA LEU A 428 14.64 -15.94 -7.04
C LEU A 428 14.94 -17.37 -7.46
N ASN A 429 13.87 -18.14 -7.72
CA ASN A 429 13.96 -19.43 -8.36
C ASN A 429 14.34 -19.27 -9.84
N ASP A 430 15.24 -20.10 -10.34
CA ASP A 430 15.75 -20.05 -11.73
C ASP A 430 14.82 -20.70 -12.76
N ALA A 431 13.76 -21.41 -12.32
CA ALA A 431 12.83 -22.09 -13.22
C ALA A 431 11.89 -21.09 -13.92
N SER A 432 11.76 -21.23 -15.24
CA SER A 432 10.95 -20.33 -16.06
C SER A 432 9.47 -20.74 -16.06
N PRO A 433 8.53 -19.84 -15.70
CA PRO A 433 7.09 -20.03 -15.83
C PRO A 433 6.55 -19.66 -17.23
N ALA A 434 7.39 -19.34 -18.21
CA ALA A 434 7.03 -18.76 -19.50
C ALA A 434 5.86 -19.47 -20.20
N LYS A 435 5.86 -20.83 -20.24
CA LYS A 435 4.78 -21.60 -20.87
C LYS A 435 3.45 -21.47 -20.14
N PHE A 436 3.48 -21.32 -18.81
CA PHE A 436 2.27 -21.10 -18.01
C PHE A 436 1.72 -19.69 -18.28
N ILE A 437 2.56 -18.67 -18.23
CA ILE A 437 2.17 -17.28 -18.49
C ILE A 437 1.65 -17.09 -19.93
N ALA A 438 2.31 -17.71 -20.90
CA ALA A 438 1.92 -17.63 -22.32
C ALA A 438 0.53 -18.25 -22.63
N ARG A 439 -0.08 -19.02 -21.72
CA ARG A 439 -1.45 -19.49 -21.90
C ARG A 439 -2.47 -18.35 -21.90
N GLY A 440 -2.20 -17.27 -21.17
CA GLY A 440 -3.07 -16.11 -21.11
C GLY A 440 -4.48 -16.40 -20.59
N GLY A 441 -5.43 -15.56 -20.95
CA GLY A 441 -6.83 -15.72 -20.61
C GLY A 441 -7.12 -15.48 -19.13
N ARG A 442 -7.86 -16.36 -18.49
CA ARG A 442 -8.31 -16.20 -17.10
C ARG A 442 -8.14 -17.46 -16.29
N ILE A 443 -7.65 -17.34 -15.06
CA ILE A 443 -7.85 -18.35 -14.03
C ILE A 443 -9.26 -18.13 -13.45
N PRO A 444 -10.17 -19.13 -13.51
CA PRO A 444 -11.54 -18.97 -13.03
C PRO A 444 -11.61 -18.62 -11.54
N ALA A 445 -12.70 -17.94 -11.16
CA ALA A 445 -12.99 -17.68 -9.77
C ALA A 445 -13.09 -18.99 -8.96
N PRO A 446 -12.58 -19.04 -7.72
CA PRO A 446 -12.67 -20.23 -6.90
C PRO A 446 -14.13 -20.54 -6.52
N ILE A 447 -14.45 -21.82 -6.30
CA ILE A 447 -15.84 -22.26 -6.07
C ILE A 447 -16.51 -21.56 -4.88
N HIS A 448 -15.77 -21.22 -3.83
CA HIS A 448 -16.30 -20.51 -2.68
C HIS A 448 -16.72 -19.06 -2.96
N SER A 449 -16.37 -18.52 -4.12
CA SER A 449 -16.83 -17.19 -4.57
C SER A 449 -18.27 -17.20 -5.06
N LEU A 450 -18.84 -18.37 -5.34
CA LEU A 450 -20.20 -18.56 -5.83
C LEU A 450 -21.27 -18.48 -4.71
N LYS A 451 -20.98 -17.72 -3.66
CA LYS A 451 -21.96 -17.39 -2.62
C LYS A 451 -22.88 -16.27 -3.12
N ASN A 452 -24.15 -16.57 -3.18
CA ASN A 452 -25.18 -15.58 -3.50
C ASN A 452 -25.48 -14.69 -2.29
#